data_ebb9224625e346babd69c89716a0aa98
#
_entry.id   ebb9224625e346babd69c89716a0aa98
#
_cell.length_a   1.000
_cell.length_b   1.000
_cell.length_c   1.000
_cell.angle_alpha   90.00
_cell.angle_beta   90.00
_cell.angle_gamma   90.00
#
_symmetry.space_group_name_H-M   'P 1'
#
loop_
_entity.id
_entity.type
_entity.pdbx_description
1 polymer ?
#
loop_
_entity_poly.entity_id
_entity_poly.type
_entity_poly.pdbx_seq_one_letter_code
_entity_poly.pdbx_strand_id
1 'polypeptide(L)'
;ILTGSSFLSHDNPKKLIFMLHGYGDTADNFIHIAEVLHQPVWQANYFALNAPFLIPNYSMGRQWFELYPNGVYISEAGPNEIKIIRSQVKLVVQQIEQTIIKQKNKYNLSFRDCLLLGFSQGGIMTFEFGNFFQDQLAGLVVMSGRIMEQNEITNQYVLQTPIFISHGDQDDVLPIKNFFKSCEYLEKNKCIFEKHLLAGDTHTISPKAIDFLQKFIKKNL
;
A
#
# COMPACT_ATOMS: atom_id res chain seq x y z
N ILE A 1 11.90 0.93 -12.26
CA ILE A 1 12.29 1.41 -10.92
C ILE A 1 11.62 2.76 -10.72
N LEU A 2 10.87 2.90 -9.64
CA LEU A 2 10.19 4.14 -9.29
C LEU A 2 11.15 5.13 -8.62
N THR A 3 10.93 6.41 -8.86
CA THR A 3 11.57 7.51 -8.12
C THR A 3 10.79 7.77 -6.83
N GLY A 4 11.35 8.56 -5.91
CA GLY A 4 10.65 8.95 -4.69
C GLY A 4 11.57 9.61 -3.69
N SER A 5 11.05 9.81 -2.48
CA SER A 5 11.73 10.44 -1.36
C SER A 5 12.05 9.40 -0.29
N SER A 6 13.06 9.66 0.52
CA SER A 6 13.49 8.74 1.57
C SER A 6 13.74 9.43 2.89
N PHE A 7 13.40 8.73 3.98
CA PHE A 7 13.80 9.07 5.33
C PHE A 7 14.80 8.01 5.82
N LEU A 8 16.09 8.37 5.82
CA LEU A 8 17.20 7.47 6.14
C LEU A 8 17.63 7.73 7.58
N SER A 9 17.15 6.90 8.50
CA SER A 9 17.44 7.00 9.93
C SER A 9 18.69 6.20 10.35
N HIS A 10 19.17 5.29 9.49
CA HIS A 10 20.32 4.44 9.75
C HIS A 10 21.19 4.25 8.50
N ASP A 11 22.51 4.29 8.66
CA ASP A 11 23.46 3.98 7.58
C ASP A 11 23.40 2.50 7.18
N ASN A 12 23.24 1.62 8.17
CA ASN A 12 23.12 0.16 8.00
C ASN A 12 21.76 -0.30 8.57
N PRO A 13 20.66 -0.05 7.89
CA PRO A 13 19.32 -0.43 8.38
C PRO A 13 19.19 -1.95 8.44
N LYS A 14 18.34 -2.42 9.35
CA LYS A 14 17.93 -3.82 9.44
C LYS A 14 16.61 -4.07 8.73
N LYS A 15 15.86 -3.02 8.46
CA LYS A 15 14.51 -3.08 7.89
C LYS A 15 14.30 -1.95 6.88
N LEU A 16 13.45 -2.22 5.88
CA LEU A 16 13.04 -1.23 4.89
C LEU A 16 11.51 -1.14 4.86
N ILE A 17 10.99 0.09 4.88
CA ILE A 17 9.56 0.35 4.77
C ILE A 17 9.31 1.15 3.49
N PHE A 18 8.57 0.55 2.56
CA PHE A 18 8.16 1.18 1.31
C PHE A 18 6.76 1.74 1.47
N MET A 19 6.52 2.94 0.93
CA MET A 19 5.33 3.72 1.20
C MET A 19 4.68 4.18 -0.11
N LEU A 20 3.39 3.89 -0.29
CA LEU A 20 2.62 4.23 -1.48
C LEU A 20 1.55 5.28 -1.12
N HIS A 21 1.67 6.47 -1.69
CA HIS A 21 0.76 7.59 -1.44
C HIS A 21 -0.63 7.41 -2.05
N GLY A 22 -1.60 8.22 -1.66
CA GLY A 22 -2.94 8.28 -2.24
C GLY A 22 -2.97 8.94 -3.61
N TYR A 23 -4.14 8.85 -4.28
CA TYR A 23 -4.39 9.57 -5.54
C TYR A 23 -4.23 11.08 -5.35
N GLY A 24 -3.51 11.72 -6.26
CA GLY A 24 -3.30 13.17 -6.23
C GLY A 24 -2.15 13.64 -5.34
N ASP A 25 -1.48 12.72 -4.66
CA ASP A 25 -0.34 13.03 -3.79
C ASP A 25 1.00 12.67 -4.46
N THR A 26 2.10 12.83 -3.73
CA THR A 26 3.47 12.58 -4.15
C THR A 26 4.28 11.90 -3.05
N ALA A 27 5.43 11.33 -3.42
CA ALA A 27 6.37 10.79 -2.45
C ALA A 27 6.93 11.86 -1.50
N ASP A 28 7.14 13.09 -1.99
CA ASP A 28 7.70 14.19 -1.19
C ASP A 28 6.77 14.59 -0.04
N ASN A 29 5.46 14.56 -0.26
CA ASN A 29 4.48 14.81 0.81
C ASN A 29 4.32 13.58 1.70
N PHE A 30 4.19 12.39 1.11
CA PHE A 30 3.85 11.18 1.85
C PHE A 30 4.98 10.69 2.76
N ILE A 31 6.25 11.04 2.44
CA ILE A 31 7.40 10.63 3.28
C ILE A 31 7.33 11.18 4.72
N HIS A 32 6.65 12.30 4.95
CA HIS A 32 6.50 12.88 6.29
C HIS A 32 5.73 11.97 7.27
N ILE A 33 4.95 11.01 6.78
CA ILE A 33 4.38 9.96 7.62
C ILE A 33 5.46 9.11 8.29
N ALA A 34 6.62 8.94 7.65
CA ALA A 34 7.74 8.21 8.23
C ALA A 34 8.27 8.86 9.51
N GLU A 35 8.23 10.19 9.64
CA GLU A 35 8.71 10.91 10.81
C GLU A 35 7.88 10.61 12.07
N VAL A 36 6.55 10.49 11.92
CA VAL A 36 5.64 10.16 13.01
C VAL A 36 5.52 8.66 13.27
N LEU A 37 5.76 7.84 12.23
CA LEU A 37 5.73 6.39 12.32
C LEU A 37 7.00 5.81 12.95
N HIS A 38 8.16 6.44 12.70
CA HIS A 38 9.48 5.91 13.00
C HIS A 38 9.67 5.61 14.50
N GLN A 39 10.25 4.44 14.76
CA GLN A 39 10.77 4.06 16.07
C GLN A 39 12.24 3.66 15.93
N PRO A 40 13.19 4.30 16.63
CA PRO A 40 14.62 4.05 16.45
C PRO A 40 15.02 2.57 16.63
N VAL A 41 14.30 1.86 17.51
CA VAL A 41 14.55 0.43 17.81
C VAL A 41 14.38 -0.47 16.58
N TRP A 42 13.63 -0.05 15.56
CA TRP A 42 13.43 -0.87 14.35
C TRP A 42 14.64 -0.82 13.41
N GLN A 43 15.51 0.16 13.54
CA GLN A 43 16.64 0.40 12.64
C GLN A 43 16.17 0.37 11.16
N ALA A 44 15.07 1.06 10.87
CA ALA A 44 14.40 1.02 9.58
C ALA A 44 14.66 2.29 8.75
N ASN A 45 14.90 2.13 7.44
CA ASN A 45 14.87 3.21 6.47
C ASN A 45 13.54 3.18 5.69
N TYR A 46 13.06 4.35 5.28
CA TYR A 46 11.76 4.54 4.65
C TYR A 46 11.92 5.09 3.23
N PHE A 47 11.12 4.59 2.31
CA PHE A 47 11.12 4.96 0.90
C PHE A 47 9.69 5.20 0.44
N ALA A 48 9.28 6.46 0.36
CA ALA A 48 8.04 6.83 -0.32
C ALA A 48 8.27 6.84 -1.83
N LEU A 49 7.42 6.13 -2.57
CA LEU A 49 7.55 5.96 -4.01
C LEU A 49 6.58 6.89 -4.75
N ASN A 50 7.03 7.51 -5.83
CA ASN A 50 6.16 8.24 -6.72
C ASN A 50 5.40 7.29 -7.63
N ALA A 51 4.08 7.40 -7.66
CA ALA A 51 3.26 6.74 -8.65
C ALA A 51 3.68 7.17 -10.07
N PRO A 52 3.71 6.25 -11.04
CA PRO A 52 4.30 6.54 -12.36
C PRO A 52 3.47 7.45 -13.24
N PHE A 53 2.14 7.49 -13.04
CA PHE A 53 1.25 8.24 -13.92
C PHE A 53 0.93 9.62 -13.38
N LEU A 54 0.92 10.62 -14.27
CA LEU A 54 0.40 11.96 -13.97
C LEU A 54 -1.13 11.94 -14.06
N ILE A 55 -1.78 12.81 -13.31
CA ILE A 55 -3.22 13.03 -13.42
C ILE A 55 -3.48 14.05 -14.51
N PRO A 56 -4.35 13.75 -15.50
CA PRO A 56 -4.70 14.72 -16.54
C PRO A 56 -5.18 16.05 -15.92
N ASN A 57 -4.63 17.15 -16.42
CA ASN A 57 -4.93 18.51 -15.94
C ASN A 57 -4.56 18.82 -14.47
N TYR A 58 -3.81 17.94 -13.81
CA TYR A 58 -3.31 18.15 -12.45
C TYR A 58 -1.85 17.66 -12.33
N SER A 59 -0.91 18.50 -12.76
CA SER A 59 0.52 18.15 -12.85
C SER A 59 1.22 18.02 -11.48
N MET A 60 0.58 18.47 -10.40
CA MET A 60 1.15 18.43 -9.04
C MET A 60 0.99 17.06 -8.37
N GLY A 61 0.02 16.26 -8.81
CA GLY A 61 -0.30 14.97 -8.21
C GLY A 61 -0.12 13.79 -9.16
N ARG A 62 -0.03 12.60 -8.58
CA ARG A 62 0.22 11.34 -9.28
C ARG A 62 -0.84 10.29 -8.97
N GLN A 63 -0.91 9.27 -9.78
CA GLN A 63 -1.81 8.13 -9.63
C GLN A 63 -1.11 6.82 -9.97
N TRP A 64 -1.48 5.76 -9.27
CA TRP A 64 -0.95 4.41 -9.49
C TRP A 64 -1.57 3.72 -10.70
N PHE A 65 -2.83 4.03 -10.95
CA PHE A 65 -3.60 3.63 -12.12
C PHE A 65 -4.72 4.64 -12.34
N GLU A 66 -5.27 4.69 -13.54
CA GLU A 66 -6.35 5.63 -13.87
C GLU A 66 -7.62 5.32 -13.07
N LEU A 67 -8.17 6.35 -12.38
CA LEU A 67 -9.49 6.27 -11.76
C LEU A 67 -10.63 6.52 -12.76
N TYR A 68 -10.33 7.14 -13.89
CA TYR A 68 -11.29 7.50 -14.94
C TYR A 68 -10.81 7.02 -16.32
N PRO A 69 -10.53 5.71 -16.52
CA PRO A 69 -10.15 5.22 -17.82
C PRO A 69 -11.28 5.48 -18.84
N ASN A 70 -10.93 6.04 -20.00
CA ASN A 70 -11.89 6.50 -21.01
C ASN A 70 -12.94 7.49 -20.45
N GLY A 71 -12.65 8.21 -19.38
CA GLY A 71 -13.58 9.13 -18.72
C GLY A 71 -14.65 8.47 -17.84
N VAL A 72 -14.60 7.15 -17.65
CA VAL A 72 -15.53 6.38 -16.80
C VAL A 72 -14.92 6.15 -15.43
N TYR A 73 -15.62 6.51 -14.35
CA TYR A 73 -15.10 6.29 -13.00
C TYR A 73 -15.02 4.80 -12.69
N ILE A 74 -13.98 4.39 -11.98
CA ILE A 74 -13.63 2.98 -11.69
C ILE A 74 -14.81 2.16 -11.10
N SER A 75 -15.74 2.76 -10.37
CA SER A 75 -16.92 2.03 -9.84
C SER A 75 -17.95 1.68 -10.92
N GLU A 76 -17.88 2.34 -12.08
CA GLU A 76 -18.77 2.17 -13.23
C GLU A 76 -18.04 1.51 -14.41
N ALA A 77 -16.78 1.11 -14.21
CA ALA A 77 -15.90 0.59 -15.24
C ALA A 77 -16.46 -0.70 -15.86
N GLY A 78 -16.56 -0.69 -17.18
CA GLY A 78 -16.87 -1.87 -17.98
C GLY A 78 -15.62 -2.72 -18.29
N PRO A 79 -15.76 -3.79 -19.09
CA PRO A 79 -14.66 -4.70 -19.39
C PRO A 79 -13.42 -4.03 -20.01
N ASN A 80 -13.61 -3.01 -20.85
CA ASN A 80 -12.52 -2.28 -21.50
C ASN A 80 -11.72 -1.44 -20.48
N GLU A 81 -12.42 -0.70 -19.62
CA GLU A 81 -11.83 0.11 -18.57
C GLU A 81 -11.11 -0.76 -17.54
N ILE A 82 -11.71 -1.88 -17.14
CA ILE A 82 -11.08 -2.87 -16.24
C ILE A 82 -9.79 -3.40 -16.87
N LYS A 83 -9.77 -3.67 -18.16
CA LYS A 83 -8.55 -4.14 -18.86
C LYS A 83 -7.43 -3.09 -18.81
N ILE A 84 -7.75 -1.81 -18.99
CA ILE A 84 -6.78 -0.71 -18.88
C ILE A 84 -6.21 -0.68 -17.46
N ILE A 85 -7.07 -0.62 -16.43
CA ILE A 85 -6.66 -0.60 -15.02
C ILE A 85 -5.76 -1.79 -14.69
N ARG A 86 -6.14 -3.01 -15.09
CA ARG A 86 -5.38 -4.23 -14.81
C ARG A 86 -4.01 -4.22 -15.48
N SER A 87 -3.89 -3.68 -16.69
CA SER A 87 -2.59 -3.55 -17.37
C SER A 87 -1.66 -2.57 -16.65
N GLN A 88 -2.20 -1.45 -16.19
CA GLN A 88 -1.45 -0.44 -15.43
C GLN A 88 -1.02 -1.00 -14.07
N VAL A 89 -1.93 -1.66 -13.33
CA VAL A 89 -1.62 -2.32 -12.05
C VAL A 89 -0.47 -3.31 -12.22
N LYS A 90 -0.52 -4.17 -13.23
CA LYS A 90 0.55 -5.15 -13.49
C LYS A 90 1.90 -4.49 -13.76
N LEU A 91 1.92 -3.42 -14.54
CA LEU A 91 3.14 -2.63 -14.82
C LEU A 91 3.70 -2.03 -13.52
N VAL A 92 2.83 -1.44 -12.69
CA VAL A 92 3.23 -0.78 -11.46
C VAL A 92 3.75 -1.79 -10.43
N VAL A 93 3.12 -2.96 -10.31
CA VAL A 93 3.62 -4.05 -9.46
C VAL A 93 5.06 -4.40 -9.81
N GLN A 94 5.37 -4.57 -11.09
CA GLN A 94 6.75 -4.86 -11.55
C GLN A 94 7.73 -3.73 -11.19
N GLN A 95 7.30 -2.47 -11.30
CA GLN A 95 8.14 -1.33 -10.94
C GLN A 95 8.40 -1.23 -9.44
N ILE A 96 7.39 -1.49 -8.61
CA ILE A 96 7.54 -1.58 -7.14
C ILE A 96 8.52 -2.70 -6.78
N GLU A 97 8.33 -3.89 -7.33
CA GLU A 97 9.21 -5.04 -7.10
C GLU A 97 10.67 -4.72 -7.42
N GLN A 98 10.94 -4.15 -8.60
CA GLN A 98 12.30 -3.75 -8.98
C GLN A 98 12.89 -2.70 -8.04
N THR A 99 12.05 -1.81 -7.50
CA THR A 99 12.49 -0.80 -6.54
C THR A 99 12.84 -1.42 -5.19
N ILE A 100 12.03 -2.36 -4.70
CA ILE A 100 12.31 -3.13 -3.49
C ILE A 100 13.60 -3.93 -3.66
N ILE A 101 13.76 -4.66 -4.78
CA ILE A 101 14.98 -5.43 -5.09
C ILE A 101 16.23 -4.55 -5.04
N LYS A 102 16.20 -3.39 -5.70
CA LYS A 102 17.32 -2.45 -5.69
C LYS A 102 17.71 -2.04 -4.27
N GLN A 103 16.73 -1.64 -3.46
CA GLN A 103 17.00 -1.11 -2.12
C GLN A 103 17.43 -2.23 -1.15
N LYS A 104 16.75 -3.37 -1.13
CA LYS A 104 17.16 -4.48 -0.25
C LYS A 104 18.55 -5.00 -0.58
N ASN A 105 18.92 -5.08 -1.86
CA ASN A 105 20.25 -5.52 -2.27
C ASN A 105 21.34 -4.52 -1.85
N LYS A 106 21.04 -3.19 -1.93
CA LYS A 106 21.95 -2.15 -1.45
C LYS A 106 22.36 -2.35 0.02
N TYR A 107 21.44 -2.83 0.84
CA TYR A 107 21.65 -3.04 2.29
C TYR A 107 21.85 -4.51 2.66
N ASN A 108 21.97 -5.41 1.68
CA ASN A 108 22.12 -6.87 1.89
C ASN A 108 21.02 -7.47 2.76
N LEU A 109 19.77 -7.08 2.50
CA LEU A 109 18.57 -7.53 3.20
C LEU A 109 17.76 -8.52 2.37
N SER A 110 16.87 -9.26 3.01
CA SER A 110 15.89 -10.15 2.39
C SER A 110 14.55 -9.44 2.15
N PHE A 111 13.65 -10.05 1.40
CA PHE A 111 12.27 -9.55 1.28
C PHE A 111 11.52 -9.57 2.62
N ARG A 112 11.83 -10.51 3.52
CA ARG A 112 11.26 -10.59 4.87
C ARG A 112 11.72 -9.47 5.81
N ASP A 113 12.69 -8.66 5.39
CA ASP A 113 13.11 -7.44 6.06
C ASP A 113 12.43 -6.19 5.47
N CYS A 114 11.51 -6.37 4.52
CA CYS A 114 10.82 -5.30 3.80
C CYS A 114 9.31 -5.32 4.12
N LEU A 115 8.75 -4.15 4.39
CA LEU A 115 7.31 -3.95 4.57
C LEU A 115 6.82 -2.97 3.49
N LEU A 116 5.64 -3.23 2.95
CA LEU A 116 4.97 -2.34 2.00
C LEU A 116 3.71 -1.77 2.64
N LEU A 117 3.59 -0.46 2.70
CA LEU A 117 2.41 0.21 3.20
C LEU A 117 1.83 1.19 2.16
N GLY A 118 0.52 1.34 2.15
CA GLY A 118 -0.13 2.30 1.29
C GLY A 118 -1.41 2.89 1.88
N PHE A 119 -1.69 4.11 1.46
CA PHE A 119 -2.89 4.85 1.81
C PHE A 119 -3.78 5.04 0.58
N SER A 120 -5.10 4.86 0.74
CA SER A 120 -6.09 5.09 -0.30
C SER A 120 -5.77 4.28 -1.58
N GLN A 121 -5.53 4.91 -2.72
CA GLN A 121 -5.10 4.23 -3.94
C GLN A 121 -3.79 3.46 -3.75
N GLY A 122 -2.84 4.00 -2.94
CA GLY A 122 -1.63 3.29 -2.55
C GLY A 122 -1.92 2.03 -1.73
N GLY A 123 -2.96 2.05 -0.89
CA GLY A 123 -3.44 0.87 -0.16
C GLY A 123 -3.98 -0.21 -1.09
N ILE A 124 -4.73 0.17 -2.12
CA ILE A 124 -5.18 -0.75 -3.19
C ILE A 124 -3.94 -1.41 -3.84
N MET A 125 -2.96 -0.59 -4.23
CA MET A 125 -1.73 -1.09 -4.87
C MET A 125 -0.90 -1.99 -3.97
N THR A 126 -0.88 -1.74 -2.66
CA THR A 126 -0.19 -2.60 -1.69
C THR A 126 -0.74 -4.03 -1.72
N PHE A 127 -2.07 -4.18 -1.73
CA PHE A 127 -2.68 -5.50 -1.80
C PHE A 127 -2.48 -6.15 -3.17
N GLU A 128 -2.65 -5.38 -4.26
CA GLU A 128 -2.41 -5.89 -5.62
C GLU A 128 -0.96 -6.35 -5.79
N PHE A 129 0.01 -5.61 -5.22
CA PHE A 129 1.40 -6.06 -5.19
C PHE A 129 1.52 -7.43 -4.51
N GLY A 130 0.95 -7.61 -3.31
CA GLY A 130 0.99 -8.88 -2.59
C GLY A 130 0.41 -10.04 -3.40
N ASN A 131 -0.66 -9.81 -4.17
CA ASN A 131 -1.27 -10.83 -5.02
C ASN A 131 -0.37 -11.32 -6.16
N PHE A 132 0.46 -10.45 -6.71
CA PHE A 132 1.34 -10.79 -7.84
C PHE A 132 2.74 -11.19 -7.40
N PHE A 133 3.19 -10.74 -6.24
CA PHE A 133 4.57 -10.93 -5.78
C PHE A 133 4.85 -12.39 -5.40
N GLN A 134 5.92 -12.95 -5.94
CA GLN A 134 6.26 -14.37 -5.80
C GLN A 134 7.30 -14.62 -4.70
N ASP A 135 7.21 -13.86 -3.60
CA ASP A 135 7.98 -14.04 -2.37
C ASP A 135 7.21 -13.43 -1.19
N GLN A 136 7.76 -13.48 0.01
CA GLN A 136 7.12 -13.02 1.22
C GLN A 136 7.77 -11.75 1.76
N LEU A 137 6.98 -10.69 1.93
CA LEU A 137 7.37 -9.51 2.71
C LEU A 137 7.14 -9.74 4.21
N ALA A 138 7.70 -8.85 5.04
CA ALA A 138 7.41 -8.78 6.46
C ALA A 138 5.93 -8.46 6.75
N GLY A 139 5.31 -7.66 5.88
CA GLY A 139 3.90 -7.31 5.99
C GLY A 139 3.41 -6.41 4.86
N LEU A 140 2.09 -6.40 4.69
CA LEU A 140 1.35 -5.52 3.80
C LEU A 140 0.41 -4.64 4.63
N VAL A 141 0.41 -3.34 4.40
CA VAL A 141 -0.42 -2.39 5.14
C VAL A 141 -1.35 -1.64 4.20
N VAL A 142 -2.65 -1.80 4.41
CA VAL A 142 -3.73 -1.18 3.62
C VAL A 142 -4.48 -0.20 4.50
N MET A 143 -4.23 1.09 4.37
CA MET A 143 -4.91 2.15 5.11
C MET A 143 -5.91 2.87 4.22
N SER A 144 -7.18 2.93 4.64
CA SER A 144 -8.29 3.57 3.89
C SER A 144 -8.29 3.20 2.40
N GLY A 145 -7.92 1.96 2.11
CA GLY A 145 -7.92 1.36 0.78
C GLY A 145 -9.05 0.34 0.64
N ARG A 146 -9.04 -0.37 -0.48
CA ARG A 146 -9.91 -1.53 -0.69
C ARG A 146 -9.17 -2.62 -1.44
N ILE A 147 -9.65 -3.83 -1.32
CA ILE A 147 -9.23 -4.94 -2.18
C ILE A 147 -10.12 -4.90 -3.44
N MET A 148 -9.50 -4.85 -4.62
CA MET A 148 -10.25 -4.97 -5.87
C MET A 148 -10.79 -6.40 -5.99
N GLU A 149 -12.06 -6.53 -6.35
CA GLU A 149 -12.72 -7.84 -6.46
C GLU A 149 -11.95 -8.75 -7.42
N GLN A 150 -11.63 -9.93 -6.95
CA GLN A 150 -10.89 -10.95 -7.68
C GLN A 150 -11.50 -12.32 -7.39
N ASN A 151 -11.11 -13.29 -8.20
CA ASN A 151 -11.29 -14.69 -7.90
C ASN A 151 -10.55 -15.07 -6.61
N GLU A 152 -10.64 -16.33 -6.19
CA GLU A 152 -9.87 -16.82 -5.05
C GLU A 152 -8.38 -16.49 -5.17
N ILE A 153 -7.74 -16.18 -4.04
CA ILE A 153 -6.30 -15.95 -3.98
C ILE A 153 -5.59 -17.28 -4.22
N THR A 154 -4.81 -17.34 -5.28
CA THR A 154 -3.99 -18.53 -5.60
C THR A 154 -2.52 -18.36 -5.19
N ASN A 155 -2.11 -17.13 -4.89
CA ASN A 155 -0.73 -16.84 -4.49
C ASN A 155 -0.51 -17.19 -3.01
N GLN A 156 0.21 -18.29 -2.77
CA GLN A 156 0.52 -18.75 -1.42
C GLN A 156 1.32 -17.76 -0.57
N TYR A 157 2.10 -16.89 -1.19
CA TYR A 157 2.93 -15.92 -0.47
C TYR A 157 2.09 -14.84 0.20
N VAL A 158 1.08 -14.31 -0.48
CA VAL A 158 0.17 -13.32 0.13
C VAL A 158 -0.67 -13.93 1.24
N LEU A 159 -1.04 -15.22 1.15
CA LEU A 159 -1.76 -15.94 2.21
C LEU A 159 -0.94 -16.03 3.50
N GLN A 160 0.38 -16.10 3.40
CA GLN A 160 1.31 -16.22 4.52
C GLN A 160 1.87 -14.87 4.99
N THR A 161 1.73 -13.80 4.19
CA THR A 161 2.20 -12.47 4.56
C THR A 161 1.20 -11.81 5.50
N PRO A 162 1.62 -11.33 6.69
CA PRO A 162 0.75 -10.59 7.58
C PRO A 162 0.19 -9.33 6.90
N ILE A 163 -1.13 -9.12 7.00
CA ILE A 163 -1.82 -7.98 6.42
C ILE A 163 -2.43 -7.12 7.53
N PHE A 164 -2.15 -5.83 7.50
CA PHE A 164 -2.85 -4.83 8.30
C PHE A 164 -3.86 -4.11 7.42
N ILE A 165 -5.12 -4.04 7.86
CA ILE A 165 -6.13 -3.25 7.16
C ILE A 165 -6.84 -2.30 8.14
N SER A 166 -6.86 -0.99 7.84
CA SER A 166 -7.56 0.01 8.63
C SER A 166 -8.43 0.94 7.80
N HIS A 167 -9.49 1.48 8.41
CA HIS A 167 -10.43 2.37 7.75
C HIS A 167 -11.15 3.26 8.75
N GLY A 168 -11.38 4.52 8.40
CA GLY A 168 -12.23 5.43 9.19
C GLY A 168 -13.71 5.10 9.02
N ASP A 169 -14.49 5.12 10.09
CA ASP A 169 -15.95 4.86 10.00
C ASP A 169 -16.72 6.04 9.43
N GLN A 170 -16.08 7.23 9.35
CA GLN A 170 -16.60 8.45 8.73
C GLN A 170 -15.91 8.78 7.40
N ASP A 171 -15.30 7.79 6.74
CA ASP A 171 -14.65 7.97 5.45
C ASP A 171 -15.68 8.27 4.37
N ASP A 172 -15.67 9.51 3.86
CA ASP A 172 -16.58 10.04 2.84
C ASP A 172 -16.03 9.90 1.40
N VAL A 173 -14.76 9.55 1.26
CA VAL A 173 -14.09 9.32 -0.03
C VAL A 173 -14.22 7.86 -0.47
N LEU A 174 -13.89 6.94 0.43
CA LEU A 174 -14.00 5.51 0.19
C LEU A 174 -14.98 4.90 1.21
N PRO A 175 -16.25 4.64 0.83
CA PRO A 175 -17.26 4.21 1.78
C PRO A 175 -16.87 2.97 2.58
N ILE A 176 -17.20 2.96 3.87
CA ILE A 176 -16.89 1.90 4.86
C ILE A 176 -17.27 0.48 4.39
N LYS A 177 -18.26 0.34 3.51
CA LYS A 177 -18.64 -0.94 2.91
C LYS A 177 -17.48 -1.63 2.20
N ASN A 178 -16.51 -0.85 1.67
CA ASN A 178 -15.32 -1.41 1.02
C ASN A 178 -14.37 -2.08 2.02
N PHE A 179 -14.27 -1.53 3.24
CA PHE A 179 -13.52 -2.16 4.33
C PHE A 179 -14.12 -3.51 4.72
N PHE A 180 -15.43 -3.58 4.94
CA PHE A 180 -16.09 -4.85 5.30
C PHE A 180 -15.96 -5.89 4.20
N LYS A 181 -16.19 -5.53 2.94
CA LYS A 181 -15.98 -6.44 1.79
C LYS A 181 -14.54 -6.94 1.70
N SER A 182 -13.56 -6.06 1.94
CA SER A 182 -12.15 -6.45 1.95
C SER A 182 -11.85 -7.43 3.09
N CYS A 183 -12.40 -7.20 4.29
CA CYS A 183 -12.24 -8.13 5.41
C CYS A 183 -12.89 -9.50 5.13
N GLU A 184 -14.10 -9.53 4.60
CA GLU A 184 -14.78 -10.78 4.19
C GLU A 184 -13.97 -11.56 3.16
N TYR A 185 -13.38 -10.85 2.18
CA TYR A 185 -12.53 -11.47 1.17
C TYR A 185 -11.27 -12.09 1.79
N LEU A 186 -10.59 -11.38 2.71
CA LEU A 186 -9.42 -11.89 3.41
C LEU A 186 -9.76 -13.10 4.30
N GLU A 187 -10.88 -13.04 5.02
CA GLU A 187 -11.39 -14.16 5.85
C GLU A 187 -11.70 -15.40 5.01
N LYS A 188 -12.44 -15.23 3.91
CA LYS A 188 -12.78 -16.31 2.97
C LYS A 188 -11.54 -17.00 2.41
N ASN A 189 -10.51 -16.25 2.10
CA ASN A 189 -9.24 -16.76 1.58
C ASN A 189 -8.25 -17.22 2.66
N LYS A 190 -8.61 -17.17 3.94
CA LYS A 190 -7.78 -17.58 5.08
C LYS A 190 -6.43 -16.83 5.17
N CYS A 191 -6.42 -15.56 4.79
CA CYS A 191 -5.25 -14.70 4.93
C CYS A 191 -4.94 -14.45 6.41
N ILE A 192 -3.66 -14.22 6.72
CA ILE A 192 -3.23 -13.75 8.05
C ILE A 192 -3.41 -12.23 8.08
N PHE A 193 -4.40 -11.72 8.80
CA PHE A 193 -4.62 -10.29 8.85
C PHE A 193 -5.18 -9.80 10.19
N GLU A 194 -4.96 -8.51 10.45
CA GLU A 194 -5.62 -7.78 11.53
C GLU A 194 -6.34 -6.55 10.99
N LYS A 195 -7.54 -6.29 11.51
CA LYS A 195 -8.44 -5.23 11.03
C LYS A 195 -8.70 -4.19 12.12
N HIS A 196 -8.67 -2.93 11.73
CA HIS A 196 -8.90 -1.79 12.62
C HIS A 196 -9.91 -0.81 12.01
N LEU A 197 -11.12 -0.80 12.56
CA LEU A 197 -12.10 0.23 12.27
C LEU A 197 -11.89 1.40 13.22
N LEU A 198 -11.62 2.58 12.67
CA LEU A 198 -11.20 3.77 13.40
C LEU A 198 -12.41 4.67 13.62
N ALA A 199 -12.99 4.62 14.80
CA ALA A 199 -14.19 5.40 15.15
C ALA A 199 -13.92 6.91 15.11
N GLY A 200 -14.73 7.64 14.35
CA GLY A 200 -14.65 9.09 14.15
C GLY A 200 -13.63 9.53 13.09
N ASP A 201 -12.84 8.62 12.53
CA ASP A 201 -11.85 8.97 11.51
C ASP A 201 -12.53 9.09 10.13
N THR A 202 -12.13 10.11 9.38
CA THR A 202 -12.48 10.32 7.98
C THR A 202 -11.47 9.65 7.05
N HIS A 203 -11.34 10.11 5.80
CA HIS A 203 -10.31 9.62 4.85
C HIS A 203 -8.92 10.17 5.18
N THR A 204 -8.30 9.67 6.25
CA THR A 204 -7.04 10.18 6.80
C THR A 204 -6.21 9.10 7.48
N ILE A 205 -4.93 9.42 7.74
CA ILE A 205 -4.05 8.63 8.62
C ILE A 205 -3.99 9.36 9.96
N SER A 206 -4.83 8.96 10.91
CA SER A 206 -4.91 9.57 12.23
C SER A 206 -3.79 9.09 13.16
N PRO A 207 -3.52 9.81 14.29
CA PRO A 207 -2.62 9.31 15.32
C PRO A 207 -3.01 7.93 15.83
N LYS A 208 -4.31 7.63 15.94
CA LYS A 208 -4.81 6.30 16.33
C LYS A 208 -4.42 5.23 15.29
N ALA A 209 -4.51 5.55 13.98
CA ALA A 209 -4.05 4.64 12.93
C ALA A 209 -2.54 4.36 13.05
N ILE A 210 -1.74 5.39 13.34
CA ILE A 210 -0.29 5.26 13.56
C ILE A 210 0.00 4.36 14.75
N ASP A 211 -0.70 4.49 15.88
CA ASP A 211 -0.50 3.66 17.06
C ASP A 211 -0.75 2.16 16.78
N PHE A 212 -1.81 1.83 16.05
CA PHE A 212 -2.08 0.46 15.63
C PHE A 212 -1.02 -0.05 14.65
N LEU A 213 -0.64 0.79 13.69
CA LEU A 213 0.38 0.45 12.70
C LEU A 213 1.75 0.20 13.36
N GLN A 214 2.15 1.01 14.34
CA GLN A 214 3.38 0.80 15.10
C GLN A 214 3.38 -0.56 15.83
N LYS A 215 2.25 -0.98 16.39
CA LYS A 215 2.12 -2.30 17.05
C LYS A 215 2.25 -3.43 16.02
N PHE A 216 1.63 -3.27 14.85
CA PHE A 216 1.76 -4.23 13.74
C PHE A 216 3.21 -4.36 13.25
N ILE A 217 3.87 -3.23 13.01
CA ILE A 217 5.27 -3.20 12.59
C ILE A 217 6.17 -3.88 13.62
N LYS A 218 6.05 -3.53 14.90
CA LYS A 218 6.82 -4.14 16.00
C LYS A 218 6.69 -5.66 16.04
N LYS A 219 5.53 -6.20 15.67
CA LYS A 219 5.25 -7.63 15.71
C LYS A 219 5.82 -8.38 14.52
N ASN A 220 5.92 -7.74 13.35
CA ASN A 220 6.18 -8.42 12.08
C ASN A 220 7.52 -8.02 11.43
N LEU A 221 8.15 -6.94 11.88
CA LEU A 221 9.46 -6.47 11.47
C LEU A 221 10.48 -6.71 12.59
#